data_4c363b86f672f37a77760cf4b2dfd14a
#
_entry.id   4c363b86f672f37a77760cf4b2dfd14a
#
_cell.length_a   1.000
_cell.length_b   1.000
_cell.length_c   1.000
_cell.angle_alpha   90.00
_cell.angle_beta   90.00
_cell.angle_gamma   90.00
#
_symmetry.space_group_name_H-M   'P 1'
#
loop_
_entity.id
_entity.type
_entity.pdbx_description
1 polymer ?
#
loop_
_entity_poly.entity_id
_entity_poly.type
_entity_poly.pdbx_seq_one_letter_code
_entity_poly.pdbx_strand_id
1 'polypeptide(L)'
;MSVSRTALPVGRGLLYITAAATAWGTAGAAAALLYGRSGLGPMALTFWRSAGGVLLLLAARAVGGTPVRSGPLTRRRLGRFLVNGLGLTLFQAAYFLAVRETGLAVATVVTLGAAPVLVALGARLLMGERLGAAGAVAVTGALTGLAVLVLGDGGSGEVRPVGIGWALASAAGYACITLYTRHLGRGGQAESAYLTTLCSFGICAVCLLPFALSEGLWPAGAELGRTMALLGYLASVPTALAYALYFAGAAVVRAATASVIALIEPVSATVIAVALLGERPTPATLIGAAVLLASVSGLALAEARTAIGVSGARGTARPANS
;
A
#
# COMPACT_ATOMS: atom_id res chain seq x y z
N MET A 1 -14.35 -13.89 30.81
CA MET A 1 -13.15 -14.53 30.26
C MET A 1 -12.62 -13.65 29.12
N SER A 2 -11.52 -12.92 29.38
CA SER A 2 -10.83 -12.10 28.40
C SER A 2 -10.03 -13.04 27.49
N VAL A 3 -10.55 -13.31 26.28
CA VAL A 3 -9.76 -13.99 25.24
C VAL A 3 -8.66 -13.02 24.82
N SER A 4 -7.46 -13.25 25.32
CA SER A 4 -6.23 -12.59 24.89
C SER A 4 -6.14 -12.73 23.36
N ARG A 5 -6.38 -11.64 22.61
CA ARG A 5 -6.09 -11.60 21.19
C ARG A 5 -4.59 -11.77 21.03
N THR A 6 -4.13 -12.95 20.67
CA THR A 6 -2.75 -13.14 20.25
C THR A 6 -2.50 -12.19 19.08
N ALA A 7 -1.69 -11.16 19.32
CA ALA A 7 -1.28 -10.24 18.27
C ALA A 7 -0.63 -11.04 17.13
N LEU A 8 -0.90 -10.64 15.88
CA LEU A 8 -0.29 -11.27 14.71
C LEU A 8 1.24 -11.26 14.88
N PRO A 9 1.94 -12.41 14.72
CA PRO A 9 3.40 -12.42 14.77
C PRO A 9 4.01 -11.50 13.70
N VAL A 10 5.09 -10.80 14.03
CA VAL A 10 5.77 -9.85 13.12
C VAL A 10 6.15 -10.53 11.80
N GLY A 11 6.65 -11.79 11.83
CA GLY A 11 6.98 -12.54 10.61
C GLY A 11 5.78 -12.72 9.68
N ARG A 12 4.57 -13.00 10.21
CA ARG A 12 3.36 -13.04 9.40
C ARG A 12 2.98 -11.65 8.90
N GLY A 13 3.20 -10.60 9.68
CA GLY A 13 2.99 -9.21 9.26
C GLY A 13 3.86 -8.84 8.08
N LEU A 14 5.14 -9.20 8.11
CA LEU A 14 6.08 -9.00 6.99
C LEU A 14 5.61 -9.73 5.73
N LEU A 15 5.20 -11.01 5.84
CA LEU A 15 4.67 -11.79 4.73
C LEU A 15 3.41 -11.13 4.13
N TYR A 16 2.51 -10.63 4.96
CA TYR A 16 1.28 -9.98 4.51
C TYR A 16 1.57 -8.69 3.73
N ILE A 17 2.52 -7.86 4.19
CA ILE A 17 2.90 -6.64 3.47
C ILE A 17 3.60 -6.99 2.14
N THR A 18 4.46 -8.01 2.12
CA THR A 18 5.11 -8.49 0.90
C THR A 18 4.09 -8.98 -0.13
N ALA A 19 3.12 -9.81 0.29
CA ALA A 19 2.05 -10.28 -0.57
C ALA A 19 1.17 -9.12 -1.11
N ALA A 20 0.87 -8.13 -0.25
CA ALA A 20 0.15 -6.94 -0.65
C ALA A 20 0.90 -6.11 -1.70
N ALA A 21 2.20 -5.86 -1.47
CA ALA A 21 3.06 -5.11 -2.40
C ALA A 21 3.19 -5.80 -3.77
N THR A 22 3.35 -7.15 -3.76
CA THR A 22 3.34 -7.94 -4.99
C THR A 22 2.01 -7.84 -5.73
N ALA A 23 0.90 -7.92 -5.01
CA ALA A 23 -0.43 -7.77 -5.61
C ALA A 23 -0.67 -6.37 -6.19
N TRP A 24 -0.14 -5.30 -5.56
CA TRP A 24 -0.22 -3.95 -6.10
C TRP A 24 0.54 -3.80 -7.42
N GLY A 25 1.69 -4.46 -7.57
CA GLY A 25 2.43 -4.49 -8.84
C GLY A 25 1.62 -5.03 -10.02
N THR A 26 0.66 -5.94 -9.76
CA THR A 26 -0.25 -6.43 -10.82
C THR A 26 -1.29 -5.39 -11.26
N ALA A 27 -1.59 -4.40 -10.41
CA ALA A 27 -2.61 -3.41 -10.68
C ALA A 27 -2.24 -2.50 -11.86
N GLY A 28 -0.96 -2.17 -12.00
CA GLY A 28 -0.46 -1.35 -13.11
C GLY A 28 -0.73 -1.98 -14.47
N ALA A 29 -0.41 -3.27 -14.63
CA ALA A 29 -0.67 -4.00 -15.87
C ALA A 29 -2.17 -4.09 -16.18
N ALA A 30 -3.00 -4.40 -15.17
CA ALA A 30 -4.45 -4.46 -15.35
C ALA A 30 -5.04 -3.08 -15.70
N ALA A 31 -4.54 -1.99 -15.09
CA ALA A 31 -4.96 -0.64 -15.42
C ALA A 31 -4.53 -0.24 -16.85
N ALA A 32 -3.31 -0.58 -17.27
CA ALA A 32 -2.84 -0.31 -18.63
C ALA A 32 -3.72 -0.99 -19.69
N LEU A 33 -4.15 -2.24 -19.45
CA LEU A 33 -5.08 -2.96 -20.31
C LEU A 33 -6.48 -2.32 -20.36
N LEU A 34 -6.90 -1.66 -19.27
CA LEU A 34 -8.18 -0.96 -19.20
C LEU A 34 -8.16 0.40 -19.91
N TYR A 35 -7.14 1.23 -19.67
CA TYR A 35 -7.06 2.58 -20.24
C TYR A 35 -7.14 2.61 -21.76
N GLY A 36 -6.53 1.64 -22.45
CA GLY A 36 -6.54 1.58 -23.90
C GLY A 36 -7.88 1.22 -24.54
N ARG A 37 -8.85 0.73 -23.76
CA ARG A 37 -10.06 0.09 -24.32
C ARG A 37 -11.38 0.43 -23.64
N SER A 38 -11.37 0.90 -22.40
CA SER A 38 -12.59 1.13 -21.63
C SER A 38 -13.13 2.56 -21.66
N GLY A 39 -12.32 3.53 -22.09
CA GLY A 39 -12.66 4.95 -22.02
C GLY A 39 -12.72 5.52 -20.60
N LEU A 40 -12.40 4.71 -19.56
CA LEU A 40 -12.40 5.17 -18.17
C LEU A 40 -11.17 6.03 -17.88
N GLY A 41 -11.38 7.18 -17.27
CA GLY A 41 -10.31 7.98 -16.69
C GLY A 41 -9.75 7.38 -15.38
N PRO A 42 -8.61 7.88 -14.90
CA PRO A 42 -7.95 7.35 -13.72
C PRO A 42 -8.77 7.48 -12.42
N MET A 43 -9.56 8.55 -12.28
CA MET A 43 -10.44 8.72 -11.12
C MET A 43 -11.64 7.80 -11.17
N ALA A 44 -12.24 7.62 -12.35
CA ALA A 44 -13.32 6.67 -12.58
C ALA A 44 -12.86 5.22 -12.32
N LEU A 45 -11.66 4.85 -12.79
CA LEU A 45 -11.06 3.55 -12.51
C LEU A 45 -10.85 3.34 -11.00
N THR A 46 -10.31 4.34 -10.30
CA THR A 46 -10.06 4.27 -8.86
C THR A 46 -11.36 4.22 -8.05
N PHE A 47 -12.39 4.93 -8.51
CA PHE A 47 -13.75 4.81 -7.95
C PHE A 47 -14.27 3.37 -8.08
N TRP A 48 -14.26 2.80 -9.28
CA TRP A 48 -14.78 1.46 -9.52
C TRP A 48 -14.03 0.36 -8.77
N ARG A 49 -12.69 0.44 -8.69
CA ARG A 49 -11.92 -0.51 -7.89
C ARG A 49 -12.23 -0.36 -6.40
N SER A 50 -12.46 0.85 -5.91
CA SER A 50 -12.79 1.11 -4.51
C SER A 50 -14.21 0.64 -4.18
N ALA A 51 -15.20 1.01 -4.98
CA ALA A 51 -16.58 0.58 -4.82
C ALA A 51 -16.74 -0.93 -4.99
N GLY A 52 -16.09 -1.51 -6.00
CA GLY A 52 -16.05 -2.96 -6.22
C GLY A 52 -15.40 -3.70 -5.06
N GLY A 53 -14.29 -3.17 -4.51
CA GLY A 53 -13.65 -3.72 -3.31
C GLY A 53 -14.57 -3.73 -2.09
N VAL A 54 -15.32 -2.65 -1.88
CA VAL A 54 -16.35 -2.56 -0.83
C VAL A 54 -17.43 -3.62 -1.03
N LEU A 55 -17.97 -3.73 -2.24
CA LEU A 55 -19.01 -4.71 -2.57
C LEU A 55 -18.53 -6.14 -2.36
N LEU A 56 -17.31 -6.46 -2.79
CA LEU A 56 -16.71 -7.77 -2.60
C LEU A 56 -16.48 -8.11 -1.12
N LEU A 57 -16.01 -7.16 -0.33
CA LEU A 57 -15.84 -7.35 1.11
C LEU A 57 -17.20 -7.56 1.81
N LEU A 58 -18.23 -6.83 1.42
CA LEU A 58 -19.58 -7.02 1.95
C LEU A 58 -20.17 -8.37 1.53
N ALA A 59 -20.00 -8.78 0.26
CA ALA A 59 -20.44 -10.08 -0.24
C ALA A 59 -19.70 -11.24 0.48
N ALA A 60 -18.38 -11.15 0.63
CA ALA A 60 -17.58 -12.15 1.35
C ALA A 60 -18.05 -12.30 2.80
N ARG A 61 -18.46 -11.20 3.45
CA ARG A 61 -19.04 -11.27 4.79
C ARG A 61 -20.41 -11.94 4.79
N ALA A 62 -21.26 -11.64 3.81
CA ALA A 62 -22.60 -12.22 3.73
C ALA A 62 -22.56 -13.73 3.54
N VAL A 63 -21.61 -14.22 2.72
CA VAL A 63 -21.42 -15.67 2.44
C VAL A 63 -20.65 -16.38 3.55
N GLY A 64 -19.59 -15.72 4.08
CA GLY A 64 -18.63 -16.35 4.99
C GLY A 64 -19.08 -16.48 6.45
N GLY A 65 -20.20 -15.86 6.85
CA GLY A 65 -20.76 -15.98 8.20
C GLY A 65 -19.83 -15.55 9.37
N THR A 66 -18.62 -15.07 9.09
CA THR A 66 -17.66 -14.72 10.12
C THR A 66 -18.14 -13.48 10.91
N PRO A 67 -18.41 -13.59 12.20
CA PRO A 67 -18.84 -12.46 13.00
C PRO A 67 -17.69 -11.48 13.13
N VAL A 68 -17.68 -10.44 12.28
CA VAL A 68 -16.84 -9.29 12.55
C VAL A 68 -17.43 -8.61 13.78
N ARG A 69 -16.79 -8.80 14.93
CA ARG A 69 -17.18 -8.13 16.16
C ARG A 69 -17.05 -6.62 15.95
N SER A 70 -18.12 -6.02 15.51
CA SER A 70 -18.26 -4.58 15.38
C SER A 70 -18.77 -4.07 16.73
N GLY A 71 -17.90 -3.48 17.53
CA GLY A 71 -18.34 -2.68 18.67
C GLY A 71 -19.16 -1.46 18.20
N PRO A 72 -19.81 -0.74 19.10
CA PRO A 72 -20.61 0.43 18.76
C PRO A 72 -19.78 1.47 17.98
N LEU A 73 -20.44 2.17 17.04
CA LEU A 73 -19.81 3.23 16.26
C LEU A 73 -19.68 4.49 17.12
N THR A 74 -18.58 4.60 17.86
CA THR A 74 -18.27 5.77 18.68
C THR A 74 -17.64 6.88 17.81
N ARG A 75 -17.71 8.14 18.25
CA ARG A 75 -17.01 9.27 17.57
C ARG A 75 -15.53 9.00 17.37
N ARG A 76 -14.84 8.39 18.35
CA ARG A 76 -13.43 8.02 18.23
C ARG A 76 -13.19 6.98 17.15
N ARG A 77 -14.09 5.99 17.05
CA ARG A 77 -14.00 4.93 16.04
C ARG A 77 -14.25 5.47 14.62
N LEU A 78 -15.25 6.33 14.48
CA LEU A 78 -15.51 7.03 13.23
C LEU A 78 -14.30 7.87 12.80
N GLY A 79 -13.68 8.62 13.73
CA GLY A 79 -12.46 9.38 13.45
C GLY A 79 -11.31 8.51 12.93
N ARG A 80 -11.16 7.28 13.45
CA ARG A 80 -10.14 6.33 12.97
C ARG A 80 -10.35 5.93 11.51
N PHE A 81 -11.59 5.63 11.13
CA PHE A 81 -11.92 5.30 9.75
C PHE A 81 -11.77 6.51 8.83
N LEU A 82 -12.16 7.70 9.29
CA LEU A 82 -11.99 8.92 8.51
C LEU A 82 -10.52 9.24 8.24
N VAL A 83 -9.64 9.13 9.23
CA VAL A 83 -8.19 9.38 9.02
C VAL A 83 -7.62 8.42 7.99
N ASN A 84 -7.91 7.11 8.10
CA ASN A 84 -7.43 6.13 7.12
C ASN A 84 -8.07 6.34 5.73
N GLY A 85 -9.37 6.59 5.68
CA GLY A 85 -10.10 6.77 4.42
C GLY A 85 -9.69 8.03 3.67
N LEU A 86 -9.58 9.17 4.38
CA LEU A 86 -9.13 10.43 3.78
C LEU A 86 -7.66 10.37 3.40
N GLY A 87 -6.81 9.73 4.22
CA GLY A 87 -5.41 9.48 3.88
C GLY A 87 -5.28 8.63 2.61
N LEU A 88 -6.10 7.58 2.47
CA LEU A 88 -6.14 6.76 1.27
C LEU A 88 -6.63 7.54 0.05
N THR A 89 -7.66 8.36 0.22
CA THR A 89 -8.19 9.22 -0.86
C THR A 89 -7.11 10.20 -1.32
N LEU A 90 -6.44 10.87 -0.39
CA LEU A 90 -5.34 11.79 -0.70
C LEU A 90 -4.21 11.06 -1.43
N PHE A 91 -3.79 9.89 -0.93
CA PHE A 91 -2.76 9.08 -1.57
C PHE A 91 -3.11 8.78 -3.03
N GLN A 92 -4.31 8.29 -3.30
CA GLN A 92 -4.70 7.88 -4.64
C GLN A 92 -4.99 9.06 -5.58
N ALA A 93 -5.78 10.03 -5.15
CA ALA A 93 -6.15 11.18 -5.97
C ALA A 93 -4.92 12.04 -6.33
N ALA A 94 -4.08 12.36 -5.35
CA ALA A 94 -2.88 13.16 -5.57
C ALA A 94 -1.86 12.45 -6.46
N TYR A 95 -1.76 11.10 -6.38
CA TYR A 95 -0.92 10.32 -7.29
C TYR A 95 -1.34 10.50 -8.77
N PHE A 96 -2.63 10.38 -9.07
CA PHE A 96 -3.11 10.56 -10.43
C PHE A 96 -2.97 11.99 -10.93
N LEU A 97 -3.13 12.99 -10.06
CA LEU A 97 -2.85 14.38 -10.40
C LEU A 97 -1.36 14.59 -10.69
N ALA A 98 -0.46 13.98 -9.90
CA ALA A 98 0.97 14.00 -10.16
C ALA A 98 1.31 13.36 -11.52
N VAL A 99 0.76 12.18 -11.81
CA VAL A 99 0.96 11.48 -13.11
C VAL A 99 0.51 12.35 -14.29
N ARG A 100 -0.59 13.05 -14.16
CA ARG A 100 -1.10 13.96 -15.19
C ARG A 100 -0.15 15.13 -15.44
N GLU A 101 0.48 15.67 -14.39
CA GLU A 101 1.33 16.86 -14.49
C GLU A 101 2.80 16.55 -14.87
N THR A 102 3.34 15.41 -14.44
CA THR A 102 4.78 15.09 -14.60
C THR A 102 5.05 13.76 -15.31
N GLY A 103 4.00 13.04 -15.69
CA GLY A 103 4.12 11.69 -16.23
C GLY A 103 4.33 10.62 -15.16
N LEU A 104 4.13 9.37 -15.56
CA LEU A 104 4.11 8.21 -14.66
C LEU A 104 5.44 8.00 -13.93
N ALA A 105 6.57 8.10 -14.65
CA ALA A 105 7.89 7.81 -14.10
C ALA A 105 8.24 8.77 -12.95
N VAL A 106 8.15 10.09 -13.20
CA VAL A 106 8.49 11.11 -12.19
C VAL A 106 7.54 11.04 -11.00
N ALA A 107 6.23 10.95 -11.26
CA ALA A 107 5.22 10.83 -10.20
C ALA A 107 5.49 9.61 -9.31
N THR A 108 5.83 8.45 -9.90
CA THR A 108 6.11 7.21 -9.16
C THR A 108 7.38 7.33 -8.32
N VAL A 109 8.48 7.82 -8.90
CA VAL A 109 9.76 7.99 -8.16
C VAL A 109 9.56 8.94 -6.98
N VAL A 110 8.91 10.08 -7.19
CA VAL A 110 8.71 11.06 -6.12
C VAL A 110 7.76 10.54 -5.05
N THR A 111 6.61 9.96 -5.43
CA THR A 111 5.63 9.43 -4.48
C THR A 111 6.20 8.28 -3.67
N LEU A 112 6.67 7.24 -4.33
CA LEU A 112 7.17 6.03 -3.66
C LEU A 112 8.53 6.27 -3.00
N GLY A 113 9.34 7.19 -3.54
CA GLY A 113 10.62 7.57 -2.96
C GLY A 113 10.46 8.43 -1.70
N ALA A 114 9.55 9.40 -1.69
CA ALA A 114 9.31 10.23 -0.51
C ALA A 114 8.58 9.47 0.61
N ALA A 115 7.76 8.47 0.28
CA ALA A 115 6.94 7.77 1.27
C ALA A 115 7.76 7.13 2.41
N PRO A 116 8.79 6.31 2.19
CA PRO A 116 9.61 5.75 3.28
C PRO A 116 10.30 6.83 4.12
N VAL A 117 10.70 7.94 3.52
CA VAL A 117 11.35 9.05 4.23
C VAL A 117 10.34 9.73 5.16
N LEU A 118 9.15 10.06 4.65
CA LEU A 118 8.07 10.67 5.46
C LEU A 118 7.60 9.73 6.57
N VAL A 119 7.47 8.43 6.27
CA VAL A 119 7.11 7.41 7.27
C VAL A 119 8.20 7.29 8.33
N ALA A 120 9.48 7.23 7.96
CA ALA A 120 10.58 7.12 8.91
C ALA A 120 10.67 8.36 9.82
N LEU A 121 10.52 9.54 9.25
CA LEU A 121 10.51 10.81 10.00
C LEU A 121 9.30 10.85 10.96
N GLY A 122 8.11 10.55 10.46
CA GLY A 122 6.89 10.50 11.28
C GLY A 122 6.95 9.44 12.37
N ALA A 123 7.48 8.26 12.10
CA ALA A 123 7.68 7.21 13.10
C ALA A 123 8.65 7.64 14.21
N ARG A 124 9.70 8.35 13.85
CA ARG A 124 10.66 8.91 14.82
C ARG A 124 10.02 9.98 15.69
N LEU A 125 9.32 10.94 15.09
CA LEU A 125 8.74 12.09 15.80
C LEU A 125 7.53 11.72 16.64
N LEU A 126 6.62 10.86 16.10
CA LEU A 126 5.34 10.56 16.74
C LEU A 126 5.38 9.30 17.64
N MET A 127 6.26 8.36 17.33
CA MET A 127 6.30 7.07 18.02
C MET A 127 7.65 6.74 18.65
N GLY A 128 8.67 7.58 18.49
CA GLY A 128 10.03 7.35 18.98
C GLY A 128 10.73 6.16 18.31
N GLU A 129 10.23 5.66 17.18
CA GLU A 129 10.87 4.58 16.42
C GLU A 129 12.14 5.11 15.75
N ARG A 130 13.26 4.44 16.00
CA ARG A 130 14.55 4.80 15.37
C ARG A 130 14.88 3.81 14.27
N LEU A 131 15.31 4.33 13.13
CA LEU A 131 15.66 3.50 11.95
C LEU A 131 17.03 2.84 12.17
N GLY A 132 17.82 2.91 13.05
CA GLY A 132 19.16 2.34 13.15
C GLY A 132 19.96 2.39 11.82
N ALA A 133 21.24 2.01 11.86
CA ALA A 133 22.10 2.04 10.67
C ALA A 133 21.59 1.12 9.54
N ALA A 134 21.15 -0.09 9.89
CA ALA A 134 20.63 -1.05 8.90
C ALA A 134 19.38 -0.52 8.19
N GLY A 135 18.47 0.14 8.92
CA GLY A 135 17.29 0.77 8.33
C GLY A 135 17.63 1.95 7.42
N ALA A 136 18.60 2.78 7.81
CA ALA A 136 19.05 3.89 6.96
C ALA A 136 19.67 3.39 5.65
N VAL A 137 20.55 2.38 5.73
CA VAL A 137 21.15 1.74 4.53
C VAL A 137 20.07 1.14 3.63
N ALA A 138 19.08 0.43 4.22
CA ALA A 138 17.99 -0.17 3.45
C ALA A 138 17.12 0.88 2.76
N VAL A 139 16.76 1.97 3.44
CA VAL A 139 15.99 3.08 2.83
C VAL A 139 16.79 3.71 1.69
N THR A 140 18.05 4.06 1.92
CA THR A 140 18.90 4.66 0.87
C THR A 140 19.09 3.73 -0.33
N GLY A 141 19.38 2.45 -0.08
CA GLY A 141 19.51 1.44 -1.13
C GLY A 141 18.20 1.26 -1.92
N ALA A 142 17.06 1.17 -1.23
CA ALA A 142 15.76 1.03 -1.88
C ALA A 142 15.40 2.25 -2.74
N LEU A 143 15.69 3.47 -2.26
CA LEU A 143 15.47 4.71 -3.03
C LEU A 143 16.37 4.78 -4.27
N THR A 144 17.64 4.38 -4.13
CA THR A 144 18.57 4.32 -5.25
C THR A 144 18.11 3.29 -6.28
N GLY A 145 17.75 2.09 -5.83
CA GLY A 145 17.23 1.03 -6.69
C GLY A 145 15.95 1.45 -7.41
N LEU A 146 15.01 2.12 -6.73
CA LEU A 146 13.78 2.66 -7.32
C LEU A 146 14.10 3.72 -8.39
N ALA A 147 14.98 4.66 -8.09
CA ALA A 147 15.36 5.70 -9.04
C ALA A 147 15.99 5.11 -10.31
N VAL A 148 16.92 4.16 -10.16
CA VAL A 148 17.56 3.47 -11.28
C VAL A 148 16.55 2.65 -12.08
N LEU A 149 15.63 1.93 -11.40
CA LEU A 149 14.61 1.11 -12.05
C LEU A 149 13.66 1.94 -12.90
N VAL A 150 13.19 3.07 -12.39
CA VAL A 150 12.13 3.86 -13.05
C VAL A 150 12.71 4.88 -14.03
N LEU A 151 13.85 5.51 -13.71
CA LEU A 151 14.48 6.52 -14.58
C LEU A 151 15.42 5.90 -15.61
N GLY A 152 15.91 4.69 -15.36
CA GLY A 152 16.84 4.00 -16.25
C GLY A 152 16.24 3.58 -17.60
N ASP A 153 14.92 3.54 -17.73
CA ASP A 153 14.20 3.30 -18.99
C ASP A 153 13.97 4.58 -19.82
N GLY A 154 14.64 5.68 -19.51
CA GLY A 154 14.54 6.92 -20.30
C GLY A 154 13.23 7.67 -20.07
N GLY A 155 12.63 7.56 -18.89
CA GLY A 155 11.43 8.28 -18.51
C GLY A 155 11.57 9.79 -18.66
N SER A 156 11.23 10.31 -19.83
CA SER A 156 11.29 11.73 -20.21
C SER A 156 10.03 12.47 -19.75
N GLY A 157 9.76 12.48 -18.46
CA GLY A 157 8.72 13.35 -17.90
C GLY A 157 9.26 14.76 -17.68
N GLU A 158 8.55 15.80 -18.14
CA GLU A 158 8.86 17.17 -17.77
C GLU A 158 8.64 17.36 -16.26
N VAL A 159 9.68 17.81 -15.56
CA VAL A 159 9.61 18.01 -14.10
C VAL A 159 8.85 19.30 -13.81
N ARG A 160 7.55 19.20 -13.57
CA ARG A 160 6.71 20.34 -13.21
C ARG A 160 6.59 20.44 -11.68
N PRO A 161 6.87 21.61 -11.08
CA PRO A 161 6.78 21.80 -9.62
C PRO A 161 5.40 21.42 -9.02
N VAL A 162 4.32 21.72 -9.75
CA VAL A 162 2.94 21.37 -9.34
C VAL A 162 2.77 19.86 -9.23
N GLY A 163 3.28 19.08 -10.20
CA GLY A 163 3.21 17.62 -10.17
C GLY A 163 4.07 17.03 -9.05
N ILE A 164 5.26 17.61 -8.77
CA ILE A 164 6.05 17.23 -7.59
C ILE A 164 5.27 17.49 -6.31
N GLY A 165 4.58 18.63 -6.18
CA GLY A 165 3.72 18.94 -5.04
C GLY A 165 2.63 17.88 -4.83
N TRP A 166 1.95 17.46 -5.90
CA TRP A 166 0.96 16.38 -5.84
C TRP A 166 1.57 15.03 -5.47
N ALA A 167 2.75 14.69 -6.00
CA ALA A 167 3.45 13.45 -5.65
C ALA A 167 3.84 13.41 -4.17
N LEU A 168 4.31 14.53 -3.60
CA LEU A 168 4.60 14.65 -2.17
C LEU A 168 3.33 14.60 -1.32
N ALA A 169 2.22 15.19 -1.77
CA ALA A 169 0.93 15.09 -1.09
C ALA A 169 0.41 13.64 -1.09
N SER A 170 0.60 12.91 -2.19
CA SER A 170 0.32 11.47 -2.26
C SER A 170 1.17 10.69 -1.26
N ALA A 171 2.49 10.91 -1.24
CA ALA A 171 3.38 10.28 -0.27
C ALA A 171 2.99 10.58 1.19
N ALA A 172 2.54 11.82 1.48
CA ALA A 172 2.04 12.20 2.80
C ALA A 172 0.75 11.46 3.16
N GLY A 173 -0.17 11.26 2.21
CA GLY A 173 -1.37 10.44 2.39
C GLY A 173 -1.01 9.00 2.75
N TYR A 174 -0.08 8.37 2.01
CA TYR A 174 0.43 7.04 2.32
C TYR A 174 1.11 6.98 3.70
N ALA A 175 1.95 7.96 4.02
CA ALA A 175 2.61 8.02 5.32
C ALA A 175 1.59 8.16 6.46
N CYS A 176 0.55 8.96 6.29
CA CYS A 176 -0.53 9.12 7.26
C CYS A 176 -1.20 7.78 7.57
N ILE A 177 -1.66 7.03 6.57
CA ILE A 177 -2.33 5.73 6.80
C ILE A 177 -1.39 4.70 7.44
N THR A 178 -0.12 4.67 7.01
CA THR A 178 0.88 3.73 7.54
C THR A 178 1.19 4.01 9.02
N LEU A 179 1.52 5.27 9.35
CA LEU A 179 1.84 5.71 10.70
C LEU A 179 0.63 5.56 11.63
N TYR A 180 -0.54 5.95 11.17
CA TYR A 180 -1.75 5.88 11.97
C TYR A 180 -2.16 4.44 12.27
N THR A 181 -2.10 3.55 11.28
CA THR A 181 -2.36 2.12 11.45
C THR A 181 -1.37 1.50 12.45
N ARG A 182 -0.09 1.84 12.34
CA ARG A 182 0.95 1.39 13.28
C ARG A 182 0.73 1.93 14.69
N HIS A 183 0.40 3.21 14.82
CA HIS A 183 0.10 3.83 16.12
C HIS A 183 -1.05 3.13 16.83
N LEU A 184 -2.16 2.86 16.13
CA LEU A 184 -3.30 2.13 16.66
C LEU A 184 -2.92 0.68 17.03
N GLY A 185 -2.07 0.03 16.22
CA GLY A 185 -1.57 -1.32 16.48
C GLY A 185 -0.76 -1.39 17.78
N ARG A 186 0.14 -0.45 18.01
CA ARG A 186 0.94 -0.36 19.25
C ARG A 186 0.09 -0.10 20.49
N GLY A 187 -0.94 0.72 20.35
CA GLY A 187 -1.87 1.05 21.46
C GLY A 187 -2.92 -0.04 21.74
N GLY A 188 -2.88 -1.18 21.07
CA GLY A 188 -3.90 -2.23 21.18
C GLY A 188 -5.29 -1.79 20.70
N GLN A 189 -5.36 -0.68 19.95
CA GLN A 189 -6.60 -0.06 19.48
C GLN A 189 -6.84 -0.30 17.99
N ALA A 190 -6.05 -1.18 17.36
CA ALA A 190 -6.23 -1.53 15.96
C ALA A 190 -7.61 -2.15 15.74
N GLU A 191 -8.33 -1.62 14.78
CA GLU A 191 -9.54 -2.22 14.25
C GLU A 191 -9.17 -3.49 13.45
N SER A 192 -10.17 -4.33 13.15
CA SER A 192 -9.91 -5.44 12.24
C SER A 192 -9.48 -4.89 10.86
N ALA A 193 -8.50 -5.54 10.23
CA ALA A 193 -8.04 -5.16 8.90
C ALA A 193 -9.19 -5.12 7.89
N TYR A 194 -10.16 -6.04 8.02
CA TYR A 194 -11.38 -6.05 7.23
C TYR A 194 -12.17 -4.74 7.33
N LEU A 195 -12.47 -4.28 8.56
CA LEU A 195 -13.24 -3.04 8.76
C LEU A 195 -12.44 -1.81 8.34
N THR A 196 -11.14 -1.79 8.59
CA THR A 196 -10.27 -0.70 8.14
C THR A 196 -10.29 -0.60 6.63
N THR A 197 -10.12 -1.71 5.91
CA THR A 197 -10.17 -1.75 4.45
C THR A 197 -11.54 -1.33 3.93
N LEU A 198 -12.61 -1.93 4.46
CA LEU A 198 -13.99 -1.64 4.05
C LEU A 198 -14.33 -0.15 4.19
N CYS A 199 -14.08 0.42 5.38
CA CYS A 199 -14.40 1.83 5.64
C CYS A 199 -13.49 2.78 4.86
N SER A 200 -12.19 2.47 4.73
CA SER A 200 -11.25 3.32 3.99
C SER A 200 -11.61 3.39 2.50
N PHE A 201 -11.93 2.26 1.88
CA PHE A 201 -12.37 2.25 0.49
C PHE A 201 -13.78 2.81 0.29
N GLY A 202 -14.68 2.63 1.28
CA GLY A 202 -15.99 3.29 1.27
C GLY A 202 -15.87 4.81 1.24
N ILE A 203 -15.04 5.37 2.12
CA ILE A 203 -14.77 6.81 2.16
C ILE A 203 -14.08 7.26 0.87
N CYS A 204 -13.09 6.50 0.39
CA CYS A 204 -12.39 6.79 -0.85
C CYS A 204 -13.36 6.84 -2.05
N ALA A 205 -14.26 5.86 -2.18
CA ALA A 205 -15.26 5.83 -3.24
C ALA A 205 -16.19 7.05 -3.19
N VAL A 206 -16.69 7.40 -1.99
CA VAL A 206 -17.56 8.59 -1.83
C VAL A 206 -16.82 9.86 -2.20
N CYS A 207 -15.57 10.03 -1.76
CA CYS A 207 -14.77 11.22 -2.06
C CYS A 207 -14.38 11.32 -3.55
N LEU A 208 -14.15 10.19 -4.23
CA LEU A 208 -13.76 10.16 -5.64
C LEU A 208 -14.96 10.21 -6.60
N LEU A 209 -16.16 9.95 -6.13
CA LEU A 209 -17.36 9.95 -6.97
C LEU A 209 -17.54 11.22 -7.82
N PRO A 210 -17.44 12.46 -7.29
CA PRO A 210 -17.59 13.66 -8.09
C PRO A 210 -16.56 13.78 -9.21
N PHE A 211 -15.32 13.36 -8.96
CA PHE A 211 -14.25 13.36 -9.96
C PHE A 211 -14.47 12.26 -11.02
N ALA A 212 -14.91 11.09 -10.60
CA ALA A 212 -15.27 9.99 -11.50
C ALA A 212 -16.43 10.36 -12.42
N LEU A 213 -17.43 11.09 -11.91
CA LEU A 213 -18.53 11.61 -12.72
C LEU A 213 -18.05 12.62 -13.77
N SER A 214 -17.09 13.47 -13.45
CA SER A 214 -16.53 14.45 -14.38
C SER A 214 -15.64 13.82 -15.47
N GLU A 215 -15.04 12.65 -15.23
CA GLU A 215 -14.26 11.90 -16.21
C GLU A 215 -15.12 10.99 -17.11
N GLY A 216 -16.34 10.70 -16.72
CA GLY A 216 -17.16 9.66 -17.33
C GLY A 216 -17.15 8.37 -16.52
N LEU A 217 -18.24 8.12 -15.80
CA LEU A 217 -18.33 7.02 -14.83
C LEU A 217 -18.44 5.64 -15.49
N TRP A 218 -19.04 5.56 -16.68
CA TRP A 218 -19.36 4.30 -17.33
C TRP A 218 -18.33 3.91 -18.41
N PRO A 219 -17.90 2.66 -18.46
CA PRO A 219 -17.03 2.20 -19.54
C PRO A 219 -17.76 2.28 -20.88
N ALA A 220 -17.12 2.88 -21.88
CA ALA A 220 -17.69 3.15 -23.19
C ALA A 220 -17.16 2.21 -24.30
N GLY A 221 -16.50 1.10 -23.95
CA GLY A 221 -15.83 0.23 -24.91
C GLY A 221 -16.68 -0.94 -25.40
N ALA A 222 -16.32 -1.50 -26.57
CA ALA A 222 -16.99 -2.65 -27.19
C ALA A 222 -16.79 -3.97 -26.41
N GLU A 223 -15.75 -4.07 -25.55
CA GLU A 223 -15.38 -5.28 -24.80
C GLU A 223 -15.84 -5.20 -23.33
N LEU A 224 -17.15 -4.97 -23.09
CA LEU A 224 -17.67 -4.79 -21.73
C LEU A 224 -17.35 -5.96 -20.79
N GLY A 225 -17.44 -7.21 -21.27
CA GLY A 225 -17.14 -8.41 -20.47
C GLY A 225 -15.68 -8.44 -19.97
N ARG A 226 -14.73 -8.10 -20.82
CA ARG A 226 -13.30 -8.02 -20.45
C ARG A 226 -13.05 -6.85 -19.48
N THR A 227 -13.67 -5.70 -19.73
CA THR A 227 -13.60 -4.54 -18.84
C THR A 227 -14.10 -4.87 -17.44
N MET A 228 -15.27 -5.54 -17.34
CA MET A 228 -15.82 -5.98 -16.05
C MET A 228 -14.91 -7.01 -15.34
N ALA A 229 -14.33 -7.96 -16.09
CA ALA A 229 -13.39 -8.94 -15.53
C ALA A 229 -12.14 -8.26 -14.96
N LEU A 230 -11.55 -7.30 -15.68
CA LEU A 230 -10.37 -6.54 -15.22
C LEU A 230 -10.71 -5.63 -14.03
N LEU A 231 -11.88 -4.98 -14.04
CA LEU A 231 -12.36 -4.20 -12.89
C LEU A 231 -12.60 -5.10 -11.67
N GLY A 232 -13.20 -6.27 -11.86
CA GLY A 232 -13.38 -7.28 -10.82
C GLY A 232 -12.05 -7.76 -10.23
N TYR A 233 -11.06 -8.01 -11.08
CA TYR A 233 -9.70 -8.34 -10.65
C TYR A 233 -9.08 -7.21 -9.84
N LEU A 234 -9.12 -5.97 -10.34
CA LEU A 234 -8.59 -4.80 -9.63
C LEU A 234 -9.28 -4.56 -8.28
N ALA A 235 -10.58 -4.77 -8.22
CA ALA A 235 -11.35 -4.64 -6.98
C ALA A 235 -11.02 -5.75 -5.97
N SER A 236 -10.77 -6.98 -6.43
CA SER A 236 -10.55 -8.15 -5.55
C SER A 236 -9.10 -8.25 -5.08
N VAL A 237 -8.15 -8.48 -5.98
CA VAL A 237 -6.77 -8.84 -5.62
C VAL A 237 -5.97 -7.63 -5.14
N PRO A 238 -5.69 -6.59 -5.97
CA PRO A 238 -4.86 -5.47 -5.53
C PRO A 238 -5.60 -4.45 -4.65
N THR A 239 -6.93 -4.57 -4.47
CA THR A 239 -7.69 -3.67 -3.61
C THR A 239 -8.19 -4.37 -2.35
N ALA A 240 -9.22 -5.19 -2.41
CA ALA A 240 -9.81 -5.78 -1.19
C ALA A 240 -8.82 -6.65 -0.42
N LEU A 241 -8.17 -7.61 -1.09
CA LEU A 241 -7.24 -8.54 -0.46
C LEU A 241 -5.94 -7.86 -0.05
N ALA A 242 -5.27 -7.15 -0.98
CA ALA A 242 -3.98 -6.56 -0.71
C ALA A 242 -4.03 -5.52 0.43
N TYR A 243 -5.02 -4.63 0.45
CA TYR A 243 -5.13 -3.67 1.55
C TYR A 243 -5.55 -4.30 2.87
N ALA A 244 -6.36 -5.36 2.86
CA ALA A 244 -6.65 -6.11 4.09
C ALA A 244 -5.37 -6.75 4.67
N LEU A 245 -4.52 -7.35 3.83
CA LEU A 245 -3.22 -7.87 4.23
C LEU A 245 -2.28 -6.75 4.70
N TYR A 246 -2.21 -5.65 3.96
CA TYR A 246 -1.39 -4.50 4.32
C TYR A 246 -1.77 -3.91 5.68
N PHE A 247 -3.04 -3.61 5.94
CA PHE A 247 -3.48 -3.07 7.22
C PHE A 247 -3.25 -4.04 8.38
N ALA A 248 -3.42 -5.35 8.15
CA ALA A 248 -3.09 -6.36 9.16
C ALA A 248 -1.58 -6.36 9.48
N GLY A 249 -0.73 -6.31 8.47
CA GLY A 249 0.72 -6.28 8.62
C GLY A 249 1.23 -4.96 9.21
N ALA A 250 0.76 -3.83 8.71
CA ALA A 250 1.17 -2.49 9.15
C ALA A 250 0.81 -2.19 10.62
N ALA A 251 -0.18 -2.89 11.19
CA ALA A 251 -0.51 -2.78 12.60
C ALA A 251 0.60 -3.35 13.52
N VAL A 252 1.37 -4.33 13.06
CA VAL A 252 2.34 -5.07 13.89
C VAL A 252 3.80 -4.87 13.45
N VAL A 253 4.05 -4.59 12.17
CA VAL A 253 5.38 -4.30 11.62
C VAL A 253 5.73 -2.84 11.87
N ARG A 254 7.03 -2.52 11.98
CA ARG A 254 7.50 -1.11 12.09
C ARG A 254 7.10 -0.33 10.85
N ALA A 255 6.66 0.91 11.04
CA ALA A 255 6.13 1.72 9.95
C ALA A 255 7.15 1.92 8.81
N ALA A 256 8.41 2.21 9.15
CA ALA A 256 9.48 2.36 8.16
C ALA A 256 9.74 1.06 7.39
N THR A 257 9.73 -0.11 8.06
CA THR A 257 9.90 -1.41 7.41
C THR A 257 8.72 -1.70 6.47
N ALA A 258 7.49 -1.41 6.89
CA ALA A 258 6.30 -1.59 6.06
C ALA A 258 6.36 -0.74 4.78
N SER A 259 6.81 0.52 4.88
CA SER A 259 6.92 1.42 3.74
C SER A 259 8.02 1.03 2.75
N VAL A 260 9.14 0.49 3.25
CA VAL A 260 10.23 -0.02 2.39
C VAL A 260 9.82 -1.30 1.68
N ILE A 261 9.13 -2.24 2.37
CA ILE A 261 8.63 -3.47 1.73
C ILE A 261 7.60 -3.15 0.64
N ALA A 262 6.80 -2.11 0.80
CA ALA A 262 5.86 -1.68 -0.23
C ALA A 262 6.54 -1.33 -1.56
N LEU A 263 7.84 -0.98 -1.56
CA LEU A 263 8.64 -0.76 -2.78
C LEU A 263 8.90 -2.04 -3.60
N ILE A 264 8.43 -3.21 -3.18
CA ILE A 264 8.35 -4.41 -4.02
C ILE A 264 7.35 -4.21 -5.18
N GLU A 265 6.36 -3.33 -5.02
CA GLU A 265 5.35 -3.02 -6.04
C GLU A 265 5.95 -2.73 -7.42
N PRO A 266 6.85 -1.75 -7.62
CA PRO A 266 7.43 -1.48 -8.94
C PRO A 266 8.25 -2.63 -9.52
N VAL A 267 8.90 -3.44 -8.66
CA VAL A 267 9.60 -4.64 -9.13
C VAL A 267 8.62 -5.70 -9.63
N SER A 268 7.55 -5.93 -8.88
CA SER A 268 6.48 -6.86 -9.30
C SER A 268 5.82 -6.40 -10.61
N ALA A 269 5.60 -5.08 -10.76
CA ALA A 269 5.08 -4.51 -12.00
C ALA A 269 6.01 -4.78 -13.18
N THR A 270 7.32 -4.60 -13.00
CA THR A 270 8.34 -4.88 -14.03
C THR A 270 8.34 -6.37 -14.43
N VAL A 271 8.33 -7.28 -13.46
CA VAL A 271 8.28 -8.72 -13.73
C VAL A 271 7.05 -9.09 -14.56
N ILE A 272 5.90 -8.50 -14.24
CA ILE A 272 4.66 -8.75 -14.96
C ILE A 272 4.70 -8.16 -16.38
N ALA A 273 5.25 -6.96 -16.55
CA ALA A 273 5.41 -6.34 -17.86
C ALA A 273 6.28 -7.21 -18.78
N VAL A 274 7.37 -7.76 -18.26
CA VAL A 274 8.22 -8.71 -19.00
C VAL A 274 7.49 -10.00 -19.34
N ALA A 275 6.82 -10.61 -18.33
CA ALA A 275 6.24 -11.95 -18.48
C ALA A 275 4.96 -11.96 -19.31
N LEU A 276 4.10 -10.94 -19.18
CA LEU A 276 2.78 -10.89 -19.82
C LEU A 276 2.69 -9.96 -21.01
N LEU A 277 3.46 -8.86 -21.01
CA LEU A 277 3.44 -7.87 -22.10
C LEU A 277 4.61 -8.06 -23.07
N GLY A 278 5.56 -8.97 -22.76
CA GLY A 278 6.72 -9.26 -23.60
C GLY A 278 7.73 -8.11 -23.64
N GLU A 279 7.68 -7.20 -22.67
CA GLU A 279 8.62 -6.08 -22.57
C GLU A 279 10.03 -6.62 -22.28
N ARG A 280 11.05 -5.95 -22.85
CA ARG A 280 12.45 -6.29 -22.62
C ARG A 280 13.05 -5.29 -21.63
N PRO A 281 13.34 -5.72 -20.39
CA PRO A 281 13.89 -4.80 -19.41
C PRO A 281 15.30 -4.37 -19.83
N THR A 282 15.61 -3.10 -19.62
CA THR A 282 16.97 -2.59 -19.82
C THR A 282 17.90 -3.10 -18.71
N PRO A 283 19.23 -3.08 -18.92
CA PRO A 283 20.19 -3.38 -17.85
C PRO A 283 19.97 -2.49 -16.61
N ALA A 284 19.59 -1.23 -16.78
CA ALA A 284 19.28 -0.32 -15.68
C ALA A 284 18.08 -0.80 -14.86
N THR A 285 16.99 -1.23 -15.52
CA THR A 285 15.80 -1.80 -14.87
C THR A 285 16.18 -3.03 -14.04
N LEU A 286 17.00 -3.94 -14.58
CA LEU A 286 17.45 -5.14 -13.87
C LEU A 286 18.32 -4.81 -12.65
N ILE A 287 19.27 -3.88 -12.78
CA ILE A 287 20.13 -3.42 -11.69
C ILE A 287 19.29 -2.74 -10.61
N GLY A 288 18.41 -1.83 -10.98
CA GLY A 288 17.51 -1.11 -10.07
C GLY A 288 16.63 -2.07 -9.26
N ALA A 289 16.03 -3.06 -9.95
CA ALA A 289 15.22 -4.10 -9.30
C ALA A 289 16.04 -4.95 -8.33
N ALA A 290 17.25 -5.37 -8.71
CA ALA A 290 18.13 -6.16 -7.85
C ALA A 290 18.55 -5.39 -6.59
N VAL A 291 18.96 -4.13 -6.73
CA VAL A 291 19.34 -3.26 -5.59
C VAL A 291 18.14 -3.04 -4.66
N LEU A 292 16.96 -2.79 -5.21
CA LEU A 292 15.74 -2.59 -4.45
C LEU A 292 15.37 -3.85 -3.67
N LEU A 293 15.33 -5.02 -4.32
CA LEU A 293 15.01 -6.29 -3.67
C LEU A 293 16.03 -6.66 -2.59
N ALA A 294 17.32 -6.45 -2.82
CA ALA A 294 18.36 -6.70 -1.83
C ALA A 294 18.15 -5.82 -0.59
N SER A 295 17.85 -4.53 -0.78
CA SER A 295 17.61 -3.58 0.31
C SER A 295 16.38 -3.94 1.14
N VAL A 296 15.26 -4.27 0.46
CA VAL A 296 14.01 -4.68 1.11
C VAL A 296 14.18 -5.99 1.88
N SER A 297 14.81 -6.99 1.25
CA SER A 297 15.06 -8.30 1.86
C SER A 297 15.98 -8.18 3.09
N GLY A 298 17.05 -7.40 2.99
CA GLY A 298 17.96 -7.14 4.10
C GLY A 298 17.24 -6.51 5.31
N LEU A 299 16.37 -5.53 5.07
CA LEU A 299 15.57 -4.89 6.13
C LEU A 299 14.56 -5.85 6.75
N ALA A 300 13.84 -6.61 5.93
CA ALA A 300 12.86 -7.59 6.42
C ALA A 300 13.51 -8.68 7.28
N LEU A 301 14.69 -9.18 6.88
CA LEU A 301 15.46 -10.14 7.66
C LEU A 301 15.96 -9.55 8.99
N ALA A 302 16.45 -8.31 8.99
CA ALA A 302 16.89 -7.63 10.21
C ALA A 302 15.72 -7.44 11.20
N GLU A 303 14.55 -7.04 10.72
CA GLU A 303 13.32 -6.90 11.52
C GLU A 303 12.88 -8.25 12.10
N ALA A 304 12.87 -9.31 11.28
CA ALA A 304 12.48 -10.65 11.72
C ALA A 304 13.43 -11.19 12.81
N ARG A 305 14.74 -11.02 12.66
CA ARG A 305 15.75 -11.43 13.66
C ARG A 305 15.57 -10.69 14.98
N THR A 306 15.33 -9.38 14.93
CA THR A 306 15.10 -8.57 16.13
C THR A 306 13.85 -9.04 16.87
N ALA A 307 12.77 -9.38 16.16
CA ALA A 307 11.54 -9.89 16.75
C ALA A 307 11.72 -11.24 17.45
N ILE A 308 12.53 -12.14 16.89
CA ILE A 308 12.85 -13.47 17.47
C ILE A 308 13.70 -13.30 18.73
N GLY A 309 14.73 -12.44 18.71
CA GLY A 309 15.61 -12.19 19.85
C GLY A 309 14.86 -11.67 21.08
N VAL A 310 13.90 -10.77 20.89
CA VAL A 310 13.05 -10.24 21.97
C VAL A 310 12.12 -11.32 22.55
N SER A 311 11.62 -12.24 21.73
CA SER A 311 10.77 -13.36 22.19
C SER A 311 11.57 -14.38 23.00
N GLY A 312 12.81 -14.68 22.60
CA GLY A 312 13.70 -15.60 23.33
C GLY A 312 14.11 -15.07 24.71
N ALA A 313 14.42 -13.77 24.81
CA ALA A 313 14.79 -13.14 26.07
C ALA A 313 13.66 -13.11 27.11
N ARG A 314 12.40 -13.02 26.67
CA ARG A 314 11.22 -13.09 27.57
C ARG A 314 10.89 -14.52 28.03
N GLY A 315 11.29 -15.54 27.29
CA GLY A 315 11.08 -16.95 27.64
C GLY A 315 12.03 -17.45 28.74
N THR A 316 13.23 -16.87 28.85
CA THR A 316 14.25 -17.24 29.84
C THR A 316 14.09 -16.53 31.20
N ALA A 317 13.27 -15.46 31.26
CA ALA A 317 12.98 -14.72 32.50
C ALA A 317 11.74 -15.27 33.24
N ARG A 318 11.59 -16.60 33.37
CA ARG A 318 10.60 -17.21 34.28
C ARG A 318 11.18 -17.17 35.69
N PRO A 319 10.54 -16.50 36.66
CA PRO A 319 11.05 -16.51 38.01
C PRO A 319 11.01 -17.95 38.58
N ALA A 320 12.15 -18.42 39.09
CA ALA A 320 12.21 -19.56 39.96
C ALA A 320 11.48 -19.16 41.25
N ASN A 321 10.20 -19.50 41.39
CA ASN A 321 9.52 -19.47 42.66
C ASN A 321 9.88 -20.74 43.40
N SER A 322 10.74 -20.57 44.38
CA SER A 322 10.89 -21.43 45.56
C SER A 322 9.76 -21.14 46.53
#